data_94f7ed34225108a4f32dc0336b349712
#
_entry.id   94f7ed34225108a4f32dc0336b349712
#
_cell.length_a   1.000
_cell.length_b   1.000
_cell.length_c   1.000
_cell.angle_alpha   90.00
_cell.angle_beta   90.00
_cell.angle_gamma   90.00
#
_symmetry.space_group_name_H-M   'P 1'
#
loop_
_entity.id
_entity.type
_entity.pdbx_description
1 polymer ?
#
loop_
_entity_poly.entity_id
_entity_poly.type
_entity_poly.pdbx_seq_one_letter_code
_entity_poly.pdbx_strand_id
1 'polypeptide(L)'
;MPKKQTTGPKRNLPAMLLAVLLILYLWYTMPKTVEQLYPYLDLSECTGVTVYYEDSAPADFTEVKLTAQEAAPIVELLEGRTFRRTLGSIIPPNGRYHNPEPGDFTWELFLDFEDVTLPDGSGASGVLLHINNFYGKLDISSDGKTIYNLSTAGKDAWLQEVMDAVYAAETP
;
A
#
# COMPACT_ATOMS: atom_id res chain seq x y z
N MET A 1 -1.98 68.24 -15.20
CA MET A 1 -1.14 67.04 -15.46
C MET A 1 -1.83 65.85 -14.79
N PRO A 2 -2.34 64.84 -15.52
CA PRO A 2 -2.97 63.68 -14.90
C PRO A 2 -1.91 62.75 -14.33
N LYS A 3 -2.06 62.37 -13.03
CA LYS A 3 -1.23 61.35 -12.38
C LYS A 3 -1.54 59.99 -13.00
N LYS A 4 -0.53 59.37 -13.66
CA LYS A 4 -0.57 57.97 -14.04
C LYS A 4 -0.66 57.11 -12.77
N GLN A 5 -1.83 56.51 -12.53
CA GLN A 5 -1.95 55.44 -11.60
C GLN A 5 -1.25 54.20 -12.15
N THR A 6 -0.10 53.89 -11.59
CA THR A 6 0.58 52.62 -11.81
C THR A 6 -0.21 51.55 -11.06
N THR A 7 -1.09 50.86 -11.75
CA THR A 7 -1.68 49.61 -11.26
C THR A 7 -0.59 48.57 -11.19
N GLY A 8 0.03 48.42 -10.05
CA GLY A 8 0.93 47.30 -9.78
C GLY A 8 0.20 45.96 -10.06
N PRO A 9 0.93 44.93 -10.47
CA PRO A 9 0.33 43.62 -10.74
C PRO A 9 -0.43 43.16 -9.52
N LYS A 10 -1.75 43.06 -9.62
CA LYS A 10 -2.58 42.44 -8.58
C LYS A 10 -2.04 41.02 -8.40
N ARG A 11 -1.29 40.77 -7.34
CA ARG A 11 -0.82 39.44 -6.99
C ARG A 11 -2.05 38.54 -6.85
N ASN A 12 -2.21 37.59 -7.77
CA ASN A 12 -3.25 36.56 -7.71
C ASN A 12 -2.84 35.51 -6.62
N LEU A 13 -2.68 35.99 -5.39
CA LEU A 13 -2.29 35.19 -4.25
C LEU A 13 -3.14 33.92 -4.09
N PRO A 14 -4.51 33.99 -4.24
CA PRO A 14 -5.33 32.79 -4.16
C PRO A 14 -5.05 31.79 -5.28
N ALA A 15 -4.78 32.27 -6.51
CA ALA A 15 -4.43 31.37 -7.62
C ALA A 15 -3.08 30.69 -7.42
N MET A 16 -2.09 31.42 -6.89
CA MET A 16 -0.78 30.83 -6.54
C MET A 16 -0.93 29.79 -5.43
N LEU A 17 -1.72 30.07 -4.38
CA LEU A 17 -1.97 29.12 -3.31
C LEU A 17 -2.65 27.85 -3.82
N LEU A 18 -3.66 27.98 -4.66
CA LEU A 18 -4.35 26.85 -5.29
C LEU A 18 -3.39 26.00 -6.15
N ALA A 19 -2.51 26.65 -6.94
CA ALA A 19 -1.51 25.95 -7.74
C ALA A 19 -0.53 25.16 -6.84
N VAL A 20 -0.06 25.74 -5.75
CA VAL A 20 0.83 25.05 -4.79
C VAL A 20 0.10 23.86 -4.17
N LEU A 21 -1.14 24.02 -3.72
CA LEU A 21 -1.92 22.92 -3.15
C LEU A 21 -2.15 21.80 -4.17
N LEU A 22 -2.41 22.14 -5.43
CA LEU A 22 -2.56 21.15 -6.50
C LEU A 22 -1.25 20.38 -6.74
N ILE A 23 -0.11 21.08 -6.79
CA ILE A 23 1.21 20.44 -6.95
C ILE A 23 1.50 19.50 -5.78
N LEU A 24 1.25 19.94 -4.54
CA LEU A 24 1.42 19.09 -3.35
C LEU A 24 0.51 17.87 -3.38
N TYR A 25 -0.74 18.05 -3.80
CA TYR A 25 -1.69 16.94 -3.95
C TYR A 25 -1.22 15.94 -5.01
N LEU A 26 -0.82 16.40 -6.19
CA LEU A 26 -0.32 15.54 -7.26
C LEU A 26 0.95 14.79 -6.83
N TRP A 27 1.87 15.47 -6.15
CA TRP A 27 3.08 14.85 -5.60
C TRP A 27 2.76 13.79 -4.52
N TYR A 28 1.80 14.10 -3.64
CA TYR A 28 1.36 13.18 -2.58
C TYR A 28 0.70 11.92 -3.14
N THR A 29 -0.12 12.06 -4.18
CA THR A 29 -0.88 10.95 -4.82
C THR A 29 -0.11 10.28 -5.96
N MET A 30 1.16 10.61 -6.15
CA MET A 30 1.99 10.02 -7.20
C MET A 30 2.09 8.50 -7.00
N PRO A 31 1.89 7.68 -8.06
CA PRO A 31 2.02 6.23 -7.95
C PRO A 31 3.43 5.85 -7.52
N LYS A 32 3.55 4.88 -6.63
CA LYS A 32 4.83 4.34 -6.13
C LYS A 32 4.77 2.83 -6.04
N THR A 33 5.87 2.16 -6.35
CA THR A 33 6.02 0.73 -6.08
C THR A 33 6.26 0.48 -4.59
N VAL A 34 6.26 -0.78 -4.18
CA VAL A 34 6.57 -1.17 -2.78
C VAL A 34 7.94 -0.66 -2.38
N GLU A 35 8.96 -0.87 -3.21
CA GLU A 35 10.34 -0.43 -2.96
C GLU A 35 10.47 1.11 -2.90
N GLN A 36 9.62 1.84 -3.62
CA GLN A 36 9.58 3.30 -3.51
C GLN A 36 8.86 3.79 -2.24
N LEU A 37 7.96 2.98 -1.68
CA LEU A 37 7.30 3.25 -0.40
C LEU A 37 8.19 2.88 0.78
N TYR A 38 8.93 1.77 0.66
CA TYR A 38 9.84 1.19 1.64
C TYR A 38 11.20 0.89 0.99
N PRO A 39 12.08 1.91 0.80
CA PRO A 39 13.32 1.78 0.03
C PRO A 39 14.39 0.85 0.62
N TYR A 40 14.14 0.30 1.79
CA TYR A 40 14.99 -0.68 2.46
C TYR A 40 14.55 -2.12 2.19
N LEU A 41 13.46 -2.33 1.44
CA LEU A 41 12.99 -3.64 1.02
C LEU A 41 13.32 -3.87 -0.46
N ASP A 42 13.82 -5.05 -0.76
CA ASP A 42 13.94 -5.59 -2.11
C ASP A 42 13.02 -6.81 -2.20
N LEU A 43 11.98 -6.74 -3.02
CA LEU A 43 11.01 -7.82 -3.14
C LEU A 43 11.64 -9.14 -3.61
N SER A 44 12.74 -9.07 -4.38
CA SER A 44 13.48 -10.25 -4.83
C SER A 44 14.19 -11.02 -3.69
N GLU A 45 14.39 -10.37 -2.53
CA GLU A 45 15.00 -10.95 -1.33
C GLU A 45 13.95 -11.50 -0.34
N CYS A 46 12.67 -11.60 -0.75
CA CYS A 46 11.62 -12.20 0.06
C CYS A 46 11.93 -13.67 0.36
N THR A 47 11.98 -14.03 1.64
CA THR A 47 12.34 -15.37 2.12
C THR A 47 11.13 -16.27 2.36
N GLY A 48 9.93 -15.71 2.44
CA GLY A 48 8.69 -16.44 2.62
C GLY A 48 7.48 -15.53 2.66
N VAL A 49 6.31 -16.12 2.53
CA VAL A 49 5.02 -15.40 2.63
C VAL A 49 4.07 -16.17 3.54
N THR A 50 3.50 -15.49 4.51
CA THR A 50 2.37 -16.01 5.29
C THR A 50 1.10 -15.29 4.87
N VAL A 51 0.07 -16.04 4.54
CA VAL A 51 -1.24 -15.52 4.12
C VAL A 51 -2.30 -15.92 5.13
N TYR A 52 -3.08 -14.96 5.58
CA TYR A 52 -4.30 -15.20 6.34
C TYR A 52 -5.48 -14.76 5.50
N TYR A 53 -6.46 -15.62 5.32
CA TYR A 53 -7.68 -15.27 4.60
C TYR A 53 -8.91 -15.92 5.23
N GLU A 54 -10.06 -15.28 5.04
CA GLU A 54 -11.36 -15.76 5.48
C GLU A 54 -12.10 -16.37 4.31
N ASP A 55 -12.39 -17.68 4.36
CA ASP A 55 -12.99 -18.41 3.23
C ASP A 55 -14.52 -18.48 3.30
N SER A 56 -15.14 -18.26 4.40
CA SER A 56 -16.61 -18.13 4.54
C SER A 56 -17.02 -18.09 6.01
N ALA A 57 -17.91 -17.19 6.36
CA ALA A 57 -18.32 -16.92 7.73
C ALA A 57 -18.70 -18.17 8.57
N PRO A 58 -18.45 -18.16 9.91
CA PRO A 58 -17.90 -17.04 10.68
C PRO A 58 -16.49 -17.30 11.26
N ALA A 59 -15.56 -16.37 10.99
CA ALA A 59 -14.39 -16.11 11.84
C ALA A 59 -13.26 -17.17 11.95
N ASP A 60 -13.16 -18.13 11.07
CA ASP A 60 -11.98 -18.99 11.00
C ASP A 60 -11.06 -18.50 9.86
N PHE A 61 -9.96 -17.85 10.25
CA PHE A 61 -8.91 -17.51 9.29
C PHE A 61 -8.12 -18.77 8.94
N THR A 62 -7.95 -19.00 7.65
CA THR A 62 -7.02 -20.00 7.14
C THR A 62 -5.63 -19.36 7.08
N GLU A 63 -4.63 -20.02 7.69
CA GLU A 63 -3.22 -19.64 7.62
C GLU A 63 -2.50 -20.52 6.62
N VAL A 64 -1.84 -19.90 5.65
CA VAL A 64 -0.99 -20.56 4.65
C VAL A 64 0.41 -20.00 4.74
N LYS A 65 1.41 -20.89 4.88
CA LYS A 65 2.82 -20.52 4.90
C LYS A 65 3.49 -21.03 3.63
N LEU A 66 4.05 -20.11 2.87
CA LEU A 66 4.72 -20.37 1.61
C LEU A 66 6.22 -20.11 1.76
N THR A 67 7.03 -21.03 1.27
CA THR A 67 8.47 -20.83 1.09
C THR A 67 8.72 -19.76 0.03
N ALA A 68 9.94 -19.24 -0.06
CA ALA A 68 10.32 -18.27 -1.09
C ALA A 68 10.00 -18.76 -2.52
N GLN A 69 10.17 -20.06 -2.78
CA GLN A 69 9.89 -20.64 -4.10
C GLN A 69 8.38 -20.68 -4.40
N GLU A 70 7.55 -21.06 -3.43
CA GLU A 70 6.10 -21.11 -3.57
C GLU A 70 5.49 -19.70 -3.62
N ALA A 71 6.10 -18.75 -2.94
CA ALA A 71 5.69 -17.35 -2.90
C ALA A 71 6.09 -16.54 -4.15
N ALA A 72 7.01 -17.06 -4.98
CA ALA A 72 7.52 -16.33 -6.14
C ALA A 72 6.41 -15.73 -7.05
N PRO A 73 5.31 -16.43 -7.38
CA PRO A 73 4.23 -15.83 -8.17
C PRO A 73 3.54 -14.64 -7.47
N ILE A 74 3.43 -14.66 -6.14
CA ILE A 74 2.84 -13.57 -5.35
C ILE A 74 3.78 -12.36 -5.37
N VAL A 75 5.07 -12.59 -5.19
CA VAL A 75 6.11 -11.55 -5.28
C VAL A 75 6.11 -10.90 -6.66
N GLU A 76 6.03 -11.67 -7.75
CA GLU A 76 5.94 -11.18 -9.12
C GLU A 76 4.70 -10.30 -9.35
N LEU A 77 3.56 -10.64 -8.74
CA LEU A 77 2.35 -9.80 -8.78
C LEU A 77 2.51 -8.46 -8.05
N LEU A 78 3.47 -8.34 -7.14
CA LEU A 78 3.81 -7.10 -6.42
C LEU A 78 4.89 -6.30 -7.13
N GLU A 79 5.81 -6.96 -7.83
CA GLU A 79 6.89 -6.32 -8.57
C GLU A 79 6.34 -5.37 -9.65
N GLY A 80 6.85 -4.15 -9.67
CA GLY A 80 6.40 -3.12 -10.61
C GLY A 80 4.98 -2.60 -10.40
N ARG A 81 4.21 -3.20 -9.48
CA ARG A 81 2.88 -2.69 -9.17
C ARG A 81 2.96 -1.37 -8.44
N THR A 82 2.11 -0.44 -8.87
CA THR A 82 2.09 0.89 -8.27
C THR A 82 0.85 1.11 -7.41
N PHE A 83 1.08 1.74 -6.27
CA PHE A 83 0.10 2.12 -5.28
C PHE A 83 0.02 3.63 -5.18
N ARG A 84 -1.19 4.16 -5.13
CA ARG A 84 -1.44 5.60 -4.96
C ARG A 84 -1.98 5.86 -3.56
N ARG A 85 -1.44 6.86 -2.89
CA ARG A 85 -2.07 7.39 -1.69
C ARG A 85 -3.35 8.12 -2.07
N THR A 86 -4.41 7.87 -1.32
CA THR A 86 -5.67 8.60 -1.44
C THR A 86 -5.72 9.72 -0.40
N LEU A 87 -6.72 10.57 -0.45
CA LEU A 87 -6.96 11.53 0.65
C LEU A 87 -7.26 10.83 1.98
N GLY A 88 -7.85 9.62 1.93
CA GLY A 88 -8.06 8.77 3.10
C GLY A 88 -6.76 8.29 3.77
N SER A 89 -5.63 8.31 3.05
CA SER A 89 -4.31 7.97 3.61
C SER A 89 -3.76 9.04 4.57
N ILE A 90 -4.32 10.26 4.55
CA ILE A 90 -3.87 11.36 5.44
C ILE A 90 -4.45 11.21 6.84
N ILE A 91 -5.66 10.66 6.92
CA ILE A 91 -6.40 10.51 8.18
C ILE A 91 -6.37 9.02 8.54
N PRO A 92 -5.65 8.64 9.60
CA PRO A 92 -5.68 7.26 10.09
C PRO A 92 -7.14 6.85 10.31
N PRO A 93 -7.52 5.62 9.99
CA PRO A 93 -8.86 5.13 10.27
C PRO A 93 -9.13 5.27 11.77
N ASN A 94 -10.12 6.08 12.13
CA ASN A 94 -10.55 6.26 13.52
C ASN A 94 -11.28 5.01 14.00
N GLY A 95 -10.61 3.86 14.11
CA GLY A 95 -11.13 2.66 14.78
C GLY A 95 -12.52 2.14 14.35
N ARG A 96 -13.13 2.76 13.35
CA ARG A 96 -14.41 2.36 12.79
C ARG A 96 -14.13 1.39 11.66
N TYR A 97 -13.76 0.19 12.04
CA TYR A 97 -13.92 -0.94 11.14
C TYR A 97 -15.43 -1.08 10.94
N HIS A 98 -15.91 -0.81 9.73
CA HIS A 98 -17.27 -1.21 9.38
C HIS A 98 -17.28 -2.73 9.40
N ASN A 99 -18.37 -3.34 9.91
CA ASN A 99 -18.54 -4.77 9.73
C ASN A 99 -18.45 -5.09 8.23
N PRO A 100 -17.72 -6.16 7.84
CA PRO A 100 -17.65 -6.56 6.46
C PRO A 100 -19.06 -6.78 5.91
N GLU A 101 -19.32 -6.28 4.72
CA GLU A 101 -20.54 -6.67 4.02
C GLU A 101 -20.40 -8.13 3.55
N PRO A 102 -21.49 -8.90 3.47
CA PRO A 102 -21.43 -10.24 2.93
C PRO A 102 -20.82 -10.22 1.52
N GLY A 103 -19.69 -10.88 1.33
CA GLY A 103 -18.94 -10.89 0.09
C GLY A 103 -17.68 -10.01 0.07
N ASP A 104 -17.43 -9.23 1.11
CA ASP A 104 -16.14 -8.57 1.29
C ASP A 104 -15.09 -9.62 1.67
N PHE A 105 -14.17 -9.83 0.75
CA PHE A 105 -13.07 -10.76 0.96
C PHE A 105 -11.96 -10.08 1.77
N THR A 106 -11.64 -10.67 2.93
CA THR A 106 -10.60 -10.14 3.82
C THR A 106 -9.40 -11.06 3.79
N TRP A 107 -8.22 -10.50 3.51
CA TRP A 107 -6.97 -11.22 3.59
C TRP A 107 -5.81 -10.33 4.04
N GLU A 108 -4.80 -10.98 4.58
CA GLU A 108 -3.55 -10.37 5.00
C GLU A 108 -2.39 -11.16 4.42
N LEU A 109 -1.41 -10.45 3.87
CA LEU A 109 -0.16 -10.97 3.37
C LEU A 109 0.97 -10.45 4.23
N PHE A 110 1.80 -11.33 4.73
CA PHE A 110 3.05 -11.02 5.41
C PHE A 110 4.20 -11.57 4.60
N LEU A 111 5.03 -10.69 4.04
CA LEU A 111 6.25 -11.06 3.35
C LEU A 111 7.43 -10.91 4.30
N ASP A 112 8.20 -11.96 4.45
CA ASP A 112 9.37 -12.03 5.32
C ASP A 112 10.65 -11.62 4.58
N PHE A 113 11.47 -10.80 5.23
CA PHE A 113 12.78 -10.38 4.73
C PHE A 113 13.81 -10.57 5.85
N GLU A 114 14.96 -11.15 5.50
CA GLU A 114 16.07 -11.34 6.43
C GLU A 114 17.21 -10.35 6.11
N ASP A 115 18.02 -10.05 7.14
CA ASP A 115 19.24 -9.22 7.02
C ASP A 115 19.03 -7.84 6.35
N VAL A 116 17.92 -7.17 6.67
CA VAL A 116 17.56 -5.87 6.11
C VAL A 116 18.34 -4.74 6.77
N THR A 117 18.87 -3.80 5.97
CA THR A 117 19.42 -2.55 6.48
C THR A 117 18.32 -1.47 6.54
N LEU A 118 17.96 -1.06 7.75
CA LEU A 118 16.93 -0.04 7.98
C LEU A 118 17.40 1.37 7.60
N PRO A 119 16.48 2.35 7.44
CA PRO A 119 16.82 3.73 7.04
C PRO A 119 17.76 4.46 8.00
N ASP A 120 17.84 4.05 9.25
CA ASP A 120 18.76 4.60 10.25
C ASP A 120 20.17 3.97 10.21
N GLY A 121 20.37 3.02 9.30
CA GLY A 121 21.64 2.30 9.14
C GLY A 121 21.78 1.09 10.06
N SER A 122 20.79 0.77 10.90
CA SER A 122 20.80 -0.44 11.72
C SER A 122 20.45 -1.68 10.87
N GLY A 123 21.02 -2.82 11.23
CA GLY A 123 20.63 -4.12 10.67
C GLY A 123 19.43 -4.68 11.43
N ALA A 124 18.47 -5.27 10.71
CA ALA A 124 17.38 -6.05 11.26
C ALA A 124 17.45 -7.50 10.76
N SER A 125 17.39 -8.45 11.67
CA SER A 125 17.42 -9.89 11.34
C SER A 125 16.09 -10.42 10.80
N GLY A 126 15.06 -9.60 10.74
CA GLY A 126 13.76 -9.91 10.16
C GLY A 126 12.92 -8.65 10.07
N VAL A 127 12.39 -8.38 8.89
CA VAL A 127 11.43 -7.30 8.63
C VAL A 127 10.23 -7.90 7.93
N LEU A 128 9.04 -7.48 8.32
CA LEU A 128 7.79 -7.88 7.68
C LEU A 128 7.27 -6.75 6.81
N LEU A 129 6.92 -7.08 5.57
CA LEU A 129 6.02 -6.26 4.77
C LEU A 129 4.61 -6.85 4.92
N HIS A 130 3.73 -6.11 5.55
CA HIS A 130 2.34 -6.49 5.76
C HIS A 130 1.45 -5.73 4.78
N ILE A 131 0.72 -6.47 3.98
CA ILE A 131 -0.29 -5.95 3.05
C ILE A 131 -1.63 -6.53 3.47
N ASN A 132 -2.61 -5.68 3.71
CA ASN A 132 -3.94 -6.14 4.07
C ASN A 132 -5.03 -5.51 3.19
N ASN A 133 -6.12 -6.25 3.04
CA ASN A 133 -7.33 -5.78 2.38
C ASN A 133 -8.51 -5.97 3.33
N PHE A 134 -8.58 -5.15 4.37
CA PHE A 134 -9.71 -5.13 5.29
C PHE A 134 -10.84 -4.25 4.73
N TYR A 135 -12.02 -4.82 4.58
CA TYR A 135 -13.22 -4.09 4.16
C TYR A 135 -13.04 -3.31 2.86
N GLY A 136 -12.38 -3.94 1.90
CA GLY A 136 -12.08 -3.31 0.62
C GLY A 136 -11.07 -2.17 0.67
N LYS A 137 -10.39 -1.96 1.81
CA LYS A 137 -9.33 -0.97 1.98
C LYS A 137 -7.98 -1.66 1.95
N LEU A 138 -7.12 -1.19 1.07
CA LEU A 138 -5.77 -1.70 0.93
C LEU A 138 -4.81 -0.85 1.76
N ASP A 139 -4.18 -1.48 2.74
CA ASP A 139 -3.17 -0.86 3.57
C ASP A 139 -1.85 -1.62 3.43
N ILE A 140 -0.73 -0.90 3.51
CA ILE A 140 0.61 -1.50 3.48
C ILE A 140 1.40 -0.96 4.65
N SER A 141 2.06 -1.85 5.40
CA SER A 141 2.91 -1.48 6.53
C SER A 141 4.22 -2.25 6.54
N SER A 142 5.28 -1.60 7.01
CA SER A 142 6.56 -2.22 7.31
C SER A 142 7.29 -1.37 8.35
N ASP A 143 8.02 -2.01 9.26
CA ASP A 143 8.84 -1.36 10.30
C ASP A 143 8.10 -0.23 11.03
N GLY A 144 6.89 -0.53 11.52
CA GLY A 144 6.05 0.42 12.27
C GLY A 144 5.46 1.57 11.45
N LYS A 145 5.73 1.64 10.14
CA LYS A 145 5.18 2.65 9.24
C LYS A 145 4.06 2.08 8.40
N THR A 146 2.85 2.56 8.62
CA THR A 146 1.66 2.15 7.86
C THR A 146 1.20 3.25 6.90
N ILE A 147 0.84 2.84 5.68
CA ILE A 147 0.21 3.70 4.68
C ILE A 147 -1.19 3.14 4.43
N TYR A 148 -2.19 3.91 4.85
CA TYR A 148 -3.60 3.53 4.83
C TYR A 148 -4.30 3.90 3.53
N ASN A 149 -5.36 3.19 3.19
CA ASN A 149 -6.28 3.50 2.10
C ASN A 149 -5.57 3.75 0.76
N LEU A 150 -4.70 2.85 0.39
CA LEU A 150 -4.05 2.87 -0.92
C LEU A 150 -5.04 2.48 -2.02
N SER A 151 -4.79 2.97 -3.22
CA SER A 151 -5.45 2.50 -4.43
C SER A 151 -4.43 1.97 -5.42
N THR A 152 -4.82 0.99 -6.21
CA THR A 152 -4.04 0.44 -7.32
C THR A 152 -4.95 0.17 -8.50
N ALA A 153 -4.40 0.18 -9.72
CA ALA A 153 -5.18 -0.09 -10.92
C ALA A 153 -5.68 -1.54 -10.95
N GLY A 154 -6.95 -1.76 -11.29
CA GLY A 154 -7.53 -3.10 -11.34
C GLY A 154 -7.47 -3.83 -10.00
N LYS A 155 -7.67 -3.12 -8.89
CA LYS A 155 -7.50 -3.64 -7.52
C LYS A 155 -8.15 -5.03 -7.35
N ASP A 156 -9.42 -5.16 -7.67
CA ASP A 156 -10.17 -6.38 -7.37
C ASP A 156 -9.68 -7.58 -8.21
N ALA A 157 -9.33 -7.35 -9.48
CA ALA A 157 -8.75 -8.39 -10.33
C ALA A 157 -7.37 -8.82 -9.80
N TRP A 158 -6.54 -7.85 -9.39
CA TRP A 158 -5.24 -8.15 -8.79
C TRP A 158 -5.35 -8.90 -7.47
N LEU A 159 -6.29 -8.51 -6.61
CA LEU A 159 -6.54 -9.25 -5.36
C LEU A 159 -6.93 -10.70 -5.63
N GLN A 160 -7.75 -10.92 -6.66
CA GLN A 160 -8.11 -12.28 -7.09
C GLN A 160 -6.90 -13.05 -7.63
N GLU A 161 -6.04 -12.42 -8.46
CA GLU A 161 -4.81 -13.03 -8.96
C GLU A 161 -3.87 -13.46 -7.82
N VAL A 162 -3.72 -12.63 -6.78
CA VAL A 162 -2.94 -12.97 -5.58
C VAL A 162 -3.54 -14.21 -4.89
N MET A 163 -4.85 -14.26 -4.72
CA MET A 163 -5.49 -15.41 -4.06
C MET A 163 -5.43 -16.67 -4.92
N ASP A 164 -5.57 -16.54 -6.23
CA ASP A 164 -5.42 -17.69 -7.15
C ASP A 164 -3.99 -18.27 -7.06
N ALA A 165 -2.98 -17.42 -6.89
CA ALA A 165 -1.59 -17.86 -6.65
C ALA A 165 -1.43 -18.59 -5.31
N VAL A 166 -2.09 -18.11 -4.24
CA VAL A 166 -2.13 -18.78 -2.93
C VAL A 166 -2.77 -20.17 -3.05
N TYR A 167 -3.95 -20.27 -3.65
CA TYR A 167 -4.65 -21.55 -3.82
C TYR A 167 -3.87 -22.54 -4.71
N ALA A 168 -3.18 -22.02 -5.73
CA ALA A 168 -2.32 -22.87 -6.57
C ALA A 168 -1.13 -23.46 -5.79
N ALA A 169 -0.59 -22.70 -4.83
CA ALA A 169 0.51 -23.17 -3.98
C ALA A 169 0.05 -24.20 -2.92
N GLU A 170 -1.21 -24.14 -2.49
CA GLU A 170 -1.78 -25.11 -1.53
C GLU A 170 -2.14 -26.46 -2.17
N THR A 171 -2.26 -26.50 -3.49
CA THR A 171 -2.68 -27.72 -4.21
C THR A 171 -1.44 -28.41 -4.76
N PRO A 172 -0.92 -29.47 -4.14
CA PRO A 172 0.26 -30.20 -4.58
C PRO A 172 0.07 -30.95 -5.89
#